data_fc8f0c4c2d7c17eb9ab08a2ec1a49f9d
#
_entry.id   fc8f0c4c2d7c17eb9ab08a2ec1a49f9d
#
_cell.length_a   1.000
_cell.length_b   1.000
_cell.length_c   1.000
_cell.angle_alpha   90.00
_cell.angle_beta   90.00
_cell.angle_gamma   90.00
#
_symmetry.space_group_name_H-M   'P 1'
#
loop_
_entity.id
_entity.type
_entity.pdbx_description
1 polymer ?
#
loop_
_entity_poly.entity_id
_entity_poly.type
_entity_poly.pdbx_seq_one_letter_code
_entity_poly.pdbx_strand_id
1 'polypeptide(L)'
;NDSSRKDSQEQIAAQSYILVKSLDLCRIPLQVYSYCSIRGYTVLRLFQSYGEIDRAEEVFSYVAAGNNRDGLALRGAGHLMENSEQEKKLLLVLTDGSPQDDRIAADGAFYKNREYTDQIAVEDTTEQVQHLKRKGIQVVGVFMGTERGLQTAHRIFGRDFVRIENIQQFSEVVGKILQEKIREMI
;
A
#
# COMPACT_ATOMS: atom_id res chain seq x y z
N ASN A 1 3.10 5.46 4.03
CA ASN A 1 3.52 5.40 5.42
C ASN A 1 4.58 6.45 5.75
N ASP A 2 4.21 7.69 5.71
CA ASP A 2 5.08 8.81 6.01
C ASP A 2 4.69 9.52 7.33
N SER A 3 5.39 10.60 7.64
CA SER A 3 5.13 11.38 8.85
C SER A 3 3.74 12.03 8.89
N SER A 4 3.04 12.14 7.77
CA SER A 4 1.67 12.68 7.70
C SER A 4 0.65 11.79 8.43
N ARG A 5 0.99 10.53 8.68
CA ARG A 5 0.15 9.54 9.36
C ARG A 5 0.31 9.47 10.87
N LYS A 6 1.18 10.31 11.46
CA LYS A 6 1.47 10.24 12.90
C LYS A 6 0.22 10.36 13.79
N ASP A 7 -0.66 11.28 13.47
CA ASP A 7 -1.88 11.52 14.26
C ASP A 7 -2.93 10.39 14.13
N SER A 8 -2.81 9.56 13.09
CA SER A 8 -3.70 8.43 12.83
C SER A 8 -3.05 7.07 13.09
N GLN A 9 -1.82 7.05 13.55
CA GLN A 9 -0.99 5.83 13.64
C GLN A 9 -1.67 4.72 14.43
N GLU A 10 -2.17 5.02 15.62
CA GLU A 10 -2.83 4.04 16.49
C GLU A 10 -4.13 3.52 15.88
N GLN A 11 -4.90 4.40 15.24
CA GLN A 11 -6.13 4.03 14.57
C GLN A 11 -5.87 3.15 13.34
N ILE A 12 -4.83 3.46 12.56
CA ILE A 12 -4.40 2.64 11.43
C ILE A 12 -4.01 1.24 11.93
N ALA A 13 -3.22 1.14 13.00
CA ALA A 13 -2.85 -0.14 13.58
C ALA A 13 -4.05 -0.93 14.07
N ALA A 14 -4.98 -0.30 14.80
CA ALA A 14 -6.19 -0.96 15.29
C ALA A 14 -7.09 -1.48 14.17
N GLN A 15 -7.33 -0.68 13.14
CA GLN A 15 -8.14 -1.09 11.98
C GLN A 15 -7.45 -2.18 11.15
N SER A 16 -6.13 -2.09 11.01
CA SER A 16 -5.33 -3.14 10.35
C SER A 16 -5.38 -4.45 11.13
N TYR A 17 -5.31 -4.40 12.46
CA TYR A 17 -5.47 -5.57 13.32
C TYR A 17 -6.80 -6.28 13.08
N ILE A 18 -7.92 -5.52 13.08
CA ILE A 18 -9.26 -6.08 12.84
C ILE A 18 -9.32 -6.78 11.49
N LEU A 19 -8.78 -6.15 10.45
CA LEU A 19 -8.76 -6.72 9.10
C LEU A 19 -7.90 -7.99 9.03
N VAL A 20 -6.67 -7.92 9.52
CA VAL A 20 -5.73 -9.06 9.52
C VAL A 20 -6.32 -10.24 10.28
N LYS A 21 -6.84 -10.00 11.48
CA LYS A 21 -7.46 -11.06 12.31
C LYS A 21 -8.67 -11.68 11.62
N SER A 22 -9.48 -10.87 10.92
CA SER A 22 -10.63 -11.36 10.17
C SER A 22 -10.20 -12.26 9.00
N LEU A 23 -9.14 -11.90 8.28
CA LEU A 23 -8.60 -12.68 7.17
C LEU A 23 -7.96 -13.99 7.66
N ASP A 24 -7.22 -13.95 8.77
CA ASP A 24 -6.66 -15.14 9.43
C ASP A 24 -7.75 -16.14 9.83
N LEU A 25 -8.86 -15.65 10.42
CA LEU A 25 -10.01 -16.49 10.77
C LEU A 25 -10.65 -17.13 9.53
N CYS A 26 -10.63 -16.43 8.39
CA CYS A 26 -11.11 -16.95 7.11
C CYS A 26 -10.07 -17.84 6.40
N ARG A 27 -8.88 -18.02 6.97
CA ARG A 27 -7.75 -18.76 6.37
C ARG A 27 -7.35 -18.22 5.00
N ILE A 28 -7.43 -16.92 4.80
CA ILE A 28 -6.97 -16.25 3.59
C ILE A 28 -5.48 -15.94 3.76
N PRO A 29 -4.60 -16.51 2.91
CA PRO A 29 -3.17 -16.23 3.01
C PRO A 29 -2.90 -14.74 2.78
N LEU A 30 -2.20 -14.10 3.69
CA LEU A 30 -1.89 -12.68 3.59
C LEU A 30 -0.47 -12.34 4.02
N GLN A 31 0.01 -11.22 3.50
CA GLN A 31 1.18 -10.52 4.02
C GLN A 31 0.76 -9.12 4.44
N VAL A 32 1.35 -8.63 5.51
CA VAL A 32 1.10 -7.28 6.01
C VAL A 32 2.42 -6.58 6.25
N TYR A 33 2.59 -5.42 5.63
CA TYR A 33 3.78 -4.62 5.81
C TYR A 33 3.48 -3.13 5.72
N SER A 34 4.34 -2.35 6.33
CA SER A 34 4.42 -0.91 6.10
C SER A 34 5.70 -0.57 5.35
N TYR A 35 5.74 0.62 4.79
CA TYR A 35 6.95 1.12 4.15
C TYR A 35 7.17 2.59 4.47
N CYS A 36 8.42 3.00 4.41
CA CYS A 36 8.83 4.39 4.46
C CYS A 36 10.18 4.56 3.77
N SER A 37 10.49 5.79 3.38
CA SER A 37 11.79 6.15 2.83
C SER A 37 12.58 6.98 3.84
N ILE A 38 13.76 6.50 4.22
CA ILE A 38 14.64 7.13 5.19
C ILE A 38 16.05 7.19 4.59
N ARG A 39 16.64 8.37 4.54
CA ARG A 39 18.01 8.59 4.04
C ARG A 39 18.28 8.01 2.65
N GLY A 40 17.26 8.01 1.76
CA GLY A 40 17.36 7.48 0.39
C GLY A 40 17.10 5.98 0.25
N TYR A 41 16.79 5.28 1.32
CA TYR A 41 16.41 3.87 1.30
C TYR A 41 14.92 3.74 1.53
N THR A 42 14.24 2.88 0.76
CA THR A 42 12.87 2.45 1.06
C THR A 42 12.94 1.17 1.88
N VAL A 43 12.39 1.25 3.07
CA VAL A 43 12.32 0.15 4.04
C VAL A 43 10.91 -0.42 4.03
N LEU A 44 10.77 -1.72 3.78
CA LEU A 44 9.54 -2.46 4.00
C LEU A 44 9.66 -3.20 5.33
N ARG A 45 8.76 -2.90 6.27
CA ARG A 45 8.66 -3.60 7.54
C ARG A 45 7.53 -4.61 7.46
N LEU A 46 7.89 -5.88 7.47
CA LEU A 46 6.95 -6.99 7.45
C LEU A 46 6.42 -7.24 8.87
N PHE A 47 5.11 -7.31 9.03
CA PHE A 47 4.41 -7.66 10.27
C PHE A 47 3.94 -9.11 10.26
N GLN A 48 3.47 -9.60 9.11
CA GLN A 48 3.03 -10.97 8.92
C GLN A 48 3.38 -11.42 7.51
N SER A 49 3.87 -12.65 7.37
CA SER A 49 4.18 -13.29 6.09
C SER A 49 3.20 -14.42 5.78
N TYR A 50 3.22 -14.90 4.53
CA TYR A 50 2.42 -16.05 4.12
C TYR A 50 2.77 -17.29 4.97
N GLY A 51 1.73 -18.01 5.39
CA GLY A 51 1.87 -19.20 6.23
C GLY A 51 2.07 -18.93 7.73
N GLU A 52 2.30 -17.67 8.12
CA GLU A 52 2.25 -17.29 9.53
C GLU A 52 0.79 -17.04 9.94
N ILE A 53 0.43 -17.50 11.11
CA ILE A 53 -0.87 -17.29 11.74
C ILE A 53 -0.67 -16.64 13.11
N ASP A 54 -1.71 -15.95 13.59
CA ASP A 54 -1.70 -15.31 14.91
C ASP A 54 -0.60 -14.23 15.09
N ARG A 55 -0.19 -13.57 13.99
CA ARG A 55 0.76 -12.45 14.01
C ARG A 55 0.07 -11.08 13.88
N ALA A 56 -1.24 -11.03 13.87
CA ALA A 56 -2.00 -9.79 13.70
C ALA A 56 -1.59 -8.67 14.68
N GLU A 57 -1.16 -9.01 15.89
CA GLU A 57 -0.73 -8.06 16.91
C GLU A 57 0.56 -7.29 16.53
N GLU A 58 1.37 -7.84 15.63
CA GLU A 58 2.60 -7.16 15.17
C GLU A 58 2.30 -5.82 14.49
N VAL A 59 1.09 -5.63 13.95
CA VAL A 59 0.68 -4.35 13.34
C VAL A 59 0.65 -3.19 14.34
N PHE A 60 0.54 -3.46 15.66
CA PHE A 60 0.63 -2.43 16.69
C PHE A 60 2.05 -1.85 16.84
N SER A 61 3.04 -2.51 16.26
CA SER A 61 4.39 -1.97 16.16
C SER A 61 4.59 -1.04 14.95
N TYR A 62 3.52 -0.71 14.23
CA TYR A 62 3.53 0.26 13.14
C TYR A 62 3.96 1.64 13.63
N VAL A 63 4.85 2.27 12.87
CA VAL A 63 5.32 3.63 13.12
C VAL A 63 5.24 4.42 11.82
N ALA A 64 4.53 5.53 11.85
CA ALA A 64 4.51 6.47 10.74
C ALA A 64 5.79 7.33 10.77
N ALA A 65 6.63 7.20 9.76
CA ALA A 65 7.92 7.89 9.71
C ALA A 65 8.42 8.07 8.26
N GLY A 66 9.32 9.02 8.09
CA GLY A 66 10.03 9.25 6.83
C GLY A 66 9.16 9.81 5.71
N ASN A 67 9.69 9.69 4.51
CA ASN A 67 9.02 9.99 3.24
C ASN A 67 8.46 8.69 2.62
N ASN A 68 7.86 8.77 1.43
CA ASN A 68 7.28 7.61 0.77
C ASN A 68 7.58 7.58 -0.73
N ARG A 69 8.45 6.65 -1.13
CA ARG A 69 8.63 6.25 -2.53
C ARG A 69 7.68 5.11 -2.83
N ASP A 70 6.44 5.46 -3.16
CA ASP A 70 5.37 4.48 -3.37
C ASP A 70 5.70 3.52 -4.51
N GLY A 71 6.26 4.01 -5.62
CA GLY A 71 6.66 3.16 -6.74
C GLY A 71 7.67 2.09 -6.33
N LEU A 72 8.69 2.45 -5.54
CA LEU A 72 9.69 1.50 -5.06
C LEU A 72 9.09 0.51 -4.04
N ALA A 73 8.20 0.98 -3.17
CA ALA A 73 7.46 0.13 -2.24
C ALA A 73 6.57 -0.89 -2.98
N LEU A 74 5.86 -0.45 -4.01
CA LEU A 74 5.03 -1.34 -4.85
C LEU A 74 5.86 -2.38 -5.60
N ARG A 75 7.06 -2.01 -6.07
CA ARG A 75 8.01 -2.96 -6.68
C ARG A 75 8.45 -4.02 -5.67
N GLY A 76 8.80 -3.60 -4.46
CA GLY A 76 9.12 -4.53 -3.36
C GLY A 76 7.94 -5.42 -2.99
N ALA A 77 6.73 -4.87 -2.90
CA ALA A 77 5.50 -5.62 -2.68
C ALA A 77 5.28 -6.71 -3.74
N GLY A 78 5.43 -6.33 -5.01
CA GLY A 78 5.32 -7.28 -6.12
C GLY A 78 6.29 -8.45 -6.00
N HIS A 79 7.54 -8.16 -5.65
CA HIS A 79 8.57 -9.19 -5.44
C HIS A 79 8.22 -10.12 -4.26
N LEU A 80 7.74 -9.57 -3.15
CA LEU A 80 7.28 -10.39 -2.01
C LEU A 80 6.09 -11.29 -2.38
N MET A 81 5.18 -10.81 -3.23
CA MET A 81 4.03 -11.57 -3.71
C MET A 81 4.41 -12.70 -4.68
N GLU A 82 5.57 -12.61 -5.35
CA GLU A 82 6.07 -13.69 -6.21
C GLU A 82 6.29 -15.00 -5.42
N ASN A 83 6.61 -14.89 -4.13
CA ASN A 83 6.81 -16.04 -3.26
C ASN A 83 5.50 -16.74 -2.84
N SER A 84 4.34 -16.18 -3.16
CA SER A 84 3.05 -16.81 -2.90
C SER A 84 2.71 -17.82 -3.99
N GLU A 85 2.27 -19.02 -3.60
CA GLU A 85 1.79 -20.06 -4.48
C GLU A 85 0.40 -19.78 -5.06
N GLN A 86 -0.29 -18.74 -4.56
CA GLN A 86 -1.64 -18.39 -4.99
C GLN A 86 -1.62 -17.80 -6.40
N GLU A 87 -2.45 -18.34 -7.30
CA GLU A 87 -2.60 -17.82 -8.67
C GLU A 87 -3.22 -16.43 -8.67
N LYS A 88 -4.22 -16.22 -7.82
CA LYS A 88 -4.96 -14.96 -7.72
C LYS A 88 -4.43 -14.12 -6.58
N LYS A 89 -3.99 -12.92 -6.90
CA LYS A 89 -3.29 -12.03 -5.96
C LYS A 89 -3.95 -10.66 -5.94
N LEU A 90 -4.19 -10.15 -4.74
CA LEU A 90 -4.74 -8.82 -4.50
C LEU A 90 -3.78 -8.03 -3.60
N LEU A 91 -3.41 -6.84 -4.02
CA LEU A 91 -2.64 -5.86 -3.24
C LEU A 91 -3.54 -4.69 -2.86
N LEU A 92 -3.70 -4.48 -1.56
CA LEU A 92 -4.38 -3.31 -1.01
C LEU A 92 -3.33 -2.29 -0.56
N VAL A 93 -3.48 -1.05 -1.00
CA VAL A 93 -2.54 0.04 -0.69
C VAL A 93 -3.27 1.16 0.04
N LEU A 94 -3.00 1.33 1.34
CA LEU A 94 -3.50 2.49 2.08
C LEU A 94 -2.62 3.71 1.77
N THR A 95 -3.21 4.73 1.16
CA THR A 95 -2.49 5.90 0.65
C THR A 95 -3.25 7.20 0.88
N ASP A 96 -2.53 8.32 0.95
CA ASP A 96 -3.06 9.68 0.89
C ASP A 96 -2.88 10.33 -0.50
N GLY A 97 -2.35 9.57 -1.46
CA GLY A 97 -2.12 10.03 -2.81
C GLY A 97 -0.98 11.05 -2.94
N SER A 98 -0.03 11.06 -2.01
CA SER A 98 1.07 12.03 -1.99
C SER A 98 2.44 11.34 -1.94
N PRO A 99 2.83 10.58 -2.98
CA PRO A 99 4.17 9.99 -3.02
C PRO A 99 5.23 11.08 -3.13
N GLN A 100 6.21 11.06 -2.21
CA GLN A 100 7.31 12.03 -2.22
C GLN A 100 8.54 11.58 -1.42
N ASP A 101 9.71 12.02 -1.89
CA ASP A 101 10.96 11.95 -1.15
C ASP A 101 11.82 13.16 -1.55
N ASP A 102 12.45 13.81 -0.57
CA ASP A 102 13.36 14.94 -0.76
C ASP A 102 14.70 14.54 -1.41
N ARG A 103 14.94 13.26 -1.61
CA ARG A 103 16.15 12.74 -2.23
C ARG A 103 15.99 12.61 -3.74
N ILE A 104 17.12 12.77 -4.43
CA ILE A 104 17.20 12.60 -5.88
C ILE A 104 16.76 11.17 -6.24
N ALA A 105 15.90 11.07 -7.25
CA ALA A 105 15.55 9.78 -7.83
C ALA A 105 16.81 9.15 -8.46
N ALA A 106 17.25 8.02 -7.88
CA ALA A 106 18.52 7.38 -8.27
C ALA A 106 18.44 6.68 -9.63
N ASP A 107 17.25 6.44 -10.16
CA ASP A 107 17.05 5.45 -11.21
C ASP A 107 16.56 6.05 -12.52
N GLY A 108 17.37 5.83 -13.52
CA GLY A 108 17.03 5.99 -14.92
C GLY A 108 17.44 7.31 -15.54
N ALA A 109 17.72 7.25 -16.84
CA ALA A 109 18.18 8.36 -17.66
C ALA A 109 17.19 9.56 -17.69
N PHE A 110 15.93 9.32 -17.34
CA PHE A 110 14.87 10.32 -17.38
C PHE A 110 14.81 11.22 -16.15
N TYR A 111 15.21 10.71 -14.96
CA TYR A 111 15.05 11.42 -13.69
C TYR A 111 16.37 11.88 -13.06
N LYS A 112 17.43 11.85 -13.83
CA LYS A 112 18.77 12.24 -13.36
C LYS A 112 18.74 13.64 -12.73
N ASN A 113 19.12 13.73 -11.46
CA ASN A 113 19.19 14.96 -10.67
C ASN A 113 17.86 15.66 -10.34
N ARG A 114 16.74 14.95 -10.31
CA ARG A 114 15.46 15.49 -9.86
C ARG A 114 15.01 14.82 -8.55
N GLU A 115 14.40 15.60 -7.68
CA GLU A 115 13.77 15.10 -6.48
C GLU A 115 12.60 14.16 -6.85
N TYR A 116 12.37 13.17 -6.02
CA TYR A 116 11.23 12.25 -6.17
C TYR A 116 9.95 12.92 -5.64
N THR A 117 9.44 13.88 -6.37
CA THR A 117 8.26 14.68 -5.98
C THR A 117 7.30 14.85 -7.14
N ASP A 118 6.09 15.33 -6.83
CA ASP A 118 5.07 15.74 -7.81
C ASP A 118 4.90 14.73 -8.96
N GLN A 119 5.08 15.19 -10.19
CA GLN A 119 4.84 14.40 -11.38
C GLN A 119 5.74 13.15 -11.46
N ILE A 120 7.00 13.26 -11.07
CA ILE A 120 7.96 12.14 -11.13
C ILE A 120 7.52 11.01 -10.20
N ALA A 121 7.15 11.34 -8.97
CA ALA A 121 6.71 10.36 -8.00
C ALA A 121 5.37 9.71 -8.39
N VAL A 122 4.46 10.51 -8.94
CA VAL A 122 3.16 10.01 -9.44
C VAL A 122 3.33 9.11 -10.66
N GLU A 123 4.19 9.47 -11.61
CA GLU A 123 4.45 8.67 -12.81
C GLU A 123 5.09 7.34 -12.45
N ASP A 124 6.14 7.32 -11.61
CA ASP A 124 6.77 6.09 -11.14
C ASP A 124 5.76 5.18 -10.41
N THR A 125 4.97 5.75 -9.50
CA THR A 125 3.95 4.98 -8.77
C THR A 125 2.89 4.42 -9.73
N THR A 126 2.43 5.22 -10.69
CA THR A 126 1.46 4.78 -11.71
C THR A 126 2.01 3.65 -12.55
N GLU A 127 3.27 3.77 -12.99
CA GLU A 127 3.94 2.73 -13.78
C GLU A 127 4.04 1.41 -13.01
N GLN A 128 4.36 1.46 -11.71
CA GLN A 128 4.43 0.26 -10.89
C GLN A 128 3.05 -0.38 -10.66
N VAL A 129 2.00 0.40 -10.43
CA VAL A 129 0.63 -0.12 -10.38
C VAL A 129 0.27 -0.84 -11.68
N GLN A 130 0.55 -0.22 -12.84
CA GLN A 130 0.29 -0.83 -14.14
C GLN A 130 1.14 -2.08 -14.38
N HIS A 131 2.40 -2.08 -13.93
CA HIS A 131 3.28 -3.25 -14.01
C HIS A 131 2.70 -4.44 -13.23
N LEU A 132 2.27 -4.22 -11.98
CA LEU A 132 1.65 -5.25 -11.15
C LEU A 132 0.37 -5.79 -11.79
N LYS A 133 -0.49 -4.92 -12.31
CA LYS A 133 -1.71 -5.32 -13.02
C LYS A 133 -1.40 -6.19 -14.25
N ARG A 134 -0.38 -5.84 -15.05
CA ARG A 134 0.08 -6.67 -16.19
C ARG A 134 0.59 -8.05 -15.75
N LYS A 135 1.10 -8.17 -14.53
CA LYS A 135 1.48 -9.46 -13.92
C LYS A 135 0.28 -10.26 -13.35
N GLY A 136 -0.94 -9.78 -13.53
CA GLY A 136 -2.15 -10.43 -13.02
C GLY A 136 -2.45 -10.17 -11.55
N ILE A 137 -1.73 -9.22 -10.91
CA ILE A 137 -2.00 -8.80 -9.54
C ILE A 137 -3.07 -7.72 -9.56
N GLN A 138 -4.19 -7.93 -8.89
CA GLN A 138 -5.17 -6.87 -8.68
C GLN A 138 -4.60 -5.85 -7.66
N VAL A 139 -4.64 -4.56 -8.02
CA VAL A 139 -4.14 -3.50 -7.13
C VAL A 139 -5.27 -2.53 -6.85
N VAL A 140 -5.61 -2.35 -5.58
CA VAL A 140 -6.66 -1.44 -5.13
C VAL A 140 -6.09 -0.43 -4.14
N GLY A 141 -6.26 0.86 -4.44
CA GLY A 141 -5.94 1.95 -3.54
C GLY A 141 -7.06 2.15 -2.51
N VAL A 142 -6.72 2.19 -1.24
CA VAL A 142 -7.61 2.66 -0.17
C VAL A 142 -7.17 4.07 0.19
N PHE A 143 -7.88 5.04 -0.35
CA PHE A 143 -7.50 6.45 -0.27
C PHE A 143 -8.09 7.12 0.98
N MET A 144 -7.23 7.73 1.76
CA MET A 144 -7.59 8.59 2.87
C MET A 144 -6.69 9.82 2.84
N GLY A 145 -7.18 10.91 2.27
CA GLY A 145 -6.39 12.12 2.07
C GLY A 145 -7.27 13.33 1.71
N THR A 146 -6.60 14.41 1.32
CA THR A 146 -7.22 15.67 0.89
C THR A 146 -7.72 15.61 -0.56
N GLU A 147 -8.55 16.56 -0.97
CA GLU A 147 -9.01 16.66 -2.37
C GLU A 147 -7.86 16.73 -3.39
N ARG A 148 -6.73 17.35 -3.01
CA ARG A 148 -5.54 17.39 -3.88
C ARG A 148 -4.99 15.98 -4.11
N GLY A 149 -4.87 15.18 -3.06
CA GLY A 149 -4.40 13.78 -3.16
C GLY A 149 -5.39 12.88 -3.91
N LEU A 150 -6.69 13.21 -3.91
CA LEU A 150 -7.71 12.46 -4.62
C LEU A 150 -7.46 12.42 -6.13
N GLN A 151 -7.08 13.54 -6.73
CA GLN A 151 -6.74 13.59 -8.16
C GLN A 151 -5.52 12.73 -8.48
N THR A 152 -4.54 12.74 -7.59
CA THR A 152 -3.35 11.89 -7.72
C THR A 152 -3.70 10.41 -7.57
N ALA A 153 -4.53 10.04 -6.61
CA ALA A 153 -5.01 8.67 -6.44
C ALA A 153 -5.76 8.17 -7.69
N HIS A 154 -6.60 9.01 -8.29
CA HIS A 154 -7.24 8.73 -9.58
C HIS A 154 -6.22 8.44 -10.69
N ARG A 155 -5.17 9.24 -10.76
CA ARG A 155 -4.12 9.05 -11.78
C ARG A 155 -3.34 7.77 -11.57
N ILE A 156 -3.04 7.41 -10.31
CA ILE A 156 -2.25 6.23 -9.95
C ILE A 156 -3.07 4.93 -10.13
N PHE A 157 -4.27 4.87 -9.56
CA PHE A 157 -5.05 3.62 -9.47
C PHE A 157 -6.14 3.49 -10.56
N GLY A 158 -6.48 4.60 -11.24
CA GLY A 158 -7.58 4.64 -12.20
C GLY A 158 -8.93 4.55 -11.48
N ARG A 159 -9.70 3.49 -11.78
CA ARG A 159 -10.98 3.19 -11.12
C ARG A 159 -10.85 2.26 -9.93
N ASP A 160 -9.67 1.66 -9.76
CA ASP A 160 -9.42 0.66 -8.74
C ASP A 160 -8.96 1.32 -7.43
N PHE A 161 -9.76 2.24 -6.93
CA PHE A 161 -9.56 2.75 -5.58
C PHE A 161 -10.89 3.09 -4.92
N VAL A 162 -10.87 3.14 -3.60
CA VAL A 162 -11.98 3.55 -2.76
C VAL A 162 -11.53 4.67 -1.84
N ARG A 163 -12.38 5.67 -1.67
CA ARG A 163 -12.17 6.74 -0.70
C ARG A 163 -12.81 6.35 0.63
N ILE A 164 -12.06 6.51 1.71
CA ILE A 164 -12.57 6.49 3.08
C ILE A 164 -12.41 7.90 3.68
N GLU A 165 -13.43 8.38 4.33
CA GLU A 165 -13.40 9.70 4.98
C GLU A 165 -12.79 9.62 6.38
N ASN A 166 -12.94 8.46 7.00
CA ASN A 166 -12.48 8.20 8.35
C ASN A 166 -11.83 6.82 8.43
N ILE A 167 -10.72 6.72 9.15
CA ILE A 167 -9.99 5.47 9.33
C ILE A 167 -10.83 4.40 10.05
N GLN A 168 -11.81 4.76 10.87
CA GLN A 168 -12.72 3.81 11.49
C GLN A 168 -13.56 3.01 10.48
N GLN A 169 -13.74 3.51 9.27
CA GLN A 169 -14.43 2.81 8.17
C GLN A 169 -13.52 1.81 7.43
N PHE A 170 -12.21 1.84 7.70
CA PHE A 170 -11.22 1.10 6.92
C PHE A 170 -11.52 -0.39 6.85
N SER A 171 -11.69 -1.06 7.99
CA SER A 171 -11.93 -2.51 8.02
C SER A 171 -13.24 -2.90 7.37
N GLU A 172 -14.31 -2.11 7.52
CA GLU A 172 -15.60 -2.36 6.88
C GLU A 172 -15.52 -2.19 5.36
N VAL A 173 -14.95 -1.08 4.90
CA VAL A 173 -14.86 -0.77 3.47
C VAL A 173 -13.93 -1.77 2.78
N VAL A 174 -12.77 -2.07 3.37
CA VAL A 174 -11.84 -3.06 2.82
C VAL A 174 -12.46 -4.45 2.85
N GLY A 175 -13.20 -4.81 3.90
CA GLY A 175 -13.93 -6.07 3.96
C GLY A 175 -14.93 -6.24 2.80
N LYS A 176 -15.67 -5.19 2.43
CA LYS A 176 -16.57 -5.20 1.27
C LYS A 176 -15.80 -5.38 -0.04
N ILE A 177 -14.70 -4.64 -0.24
CA ILE A 177 -13.84 -4.77 -1.41
C ILE A 177 -13.31 -6.20 -1.54
N LEU A 178 -12.82 -6.77 -0.45
CA LEU A 178 -12.32 -8.14 -0.43
C LEU A 178 -13.41 -9.13 -0.83
N GLN A 179 -14.62 -8.99 -0.29
CA GLN A 179 -15.74 -9.86 -0.65
C GLN A 179 -16.08 -9.77 -2.15
N GLU A 180 -16.11 -8.56 -2.71
CA GLU A 180 -16.34 -8.34 -4.14
C GLU A 180 -15.23 -8.98 -4.98
N LYS A 181 -13.97 -8.68 -4.65
CA LYS A 181 -12.82 -9.20 -5.40
C LYS A 181 -12.68 -10.72 -5.30
N ILE A 182 -12.93 -11.30 -4.16
CA ILE A 182 -12.96 -12.76 -3.99
C ILE A 182 -14.05 -13.39 -4.87
N ARG A 183 -15.26 -12.79 -4.93
CA ARG A 183 -16.34 -13.29 -5.82
C ARG A 183 -15.97 -13.20 -7.29
N GLU A 184 -15.29 -12.15 -7.72
CA GLU A 184 -14.79 -12.00 -9.10
C GLU A 184 -13.70 -13.04 -9.44
N MET A 185 -13.05 -13.59 -8.44
CA MET A 185 -11.96 -14.56 -8.58
C MET A 185 -12.44 -16.04 -8.60
N ILE A 186 -13.63 -16.31 -8.12
CA ILE A 186 -14.24 -17.66 -8.10
C ILE A 186 -14.97 -17.92 -9.40
#